data_57278510e5125a98ec8190b8b3dc53ab
#
_entry.id   57278510e5125a98ec8190b8b3dc53ab
#
_cell.length_a   1.000
_cell.length_b   1.000
_cell.length_c   1.000
_cell.angle_alpha   90.00
_cell.angle_beta   90.00
_cell.angle_gamma   90.00
#
_symmetry.space_group_name_H-M   'P 1'
#
loop_
_entity.id
_entity.type
_entity.pdbx_description
1 polymer ?
#
loop_
_entity_poly.entity_id
_entity_poly.type
_entity_poly.pdbx_seq_one_letter_code
_entity_poly.pdbx_strand_id
1 'polypeptide(L)'
;MLFRSGTAALIAMGDNSPEFDEQYRAIGSASGYYDDWQAGRDPVGISTQEDELAEKLDPVVAGRKVANYLRVLTLEAQTLARACGKSHVHNLEPEDLVALTVEAAAMAGVPLAGTNWIPGAEAR
;
A
#
# COMPACT_ATOMS: atom_id res chain seq x y z
N MET A 1 12.95 1.45 9.24
CA MET A 1 12.02 1.09 8.16
C MET A 1 10.67 1.73 8.50
N LEU A 2 10.28 2.80 7.82
CA LEU A 2 8.97 3.43 8.04
C LEU A 2 7.93 2.59 7.28
N PHE A 3 7.04 1.96 7.99
CA PHE A 3 5.88 1.32 7.40
C PHE A 3 4.91 2.41 6.93
N ARG A 4 4.75 2.55 5.62
CA ARG A 4 3.76 3.46 5.01
C ARG A 4 2.36 2.83 4.89
N SER A 5 2.05 1.85 5.72
CA SER A 5 0.74 1.18 5.72
C SER A 5 -0.42 2.15 6.00
N GLY A 6 -0.16 3.22 6.78
CA GLY A 6 -1.13 4.27 7.03
C GLY A 6 -1.52 5.02 5.76
N THR A 7 -0.59 5.36 4.88
CA THR A 7 -0.86 6.07 3.62
C THR A 7 -1.86 5.31 2.73
N ALA A 8 -1.71 4.00 2.60
CA ALA A 8 -2.65 3.19 1.81
C ALA A 8 -4.07 3.21 2.38
N ALA A 9 -4.22 3.18 3.70
CA ALA A 9 -5.51 3.30 4.36
C ALA A 9 -6.12 4.70 4.17
N LEU A 10 -5.32 5.75 4.26
CA LEU A 10 -5.74 7.14 4.05
C LEU A 10 -6.25 7.36 2.62
N ILE A 11 -5.49 6.89 1.61
CA ILE A 11 -5.89 6.91 0.20
C ILE A 11 -7.21 6.15 0.01
N ALA A 12 -7.35 4.97 0.62
CA ALA A 12 -8.57 4.18 0.55
C ALA A 12 -9.78 4.88 1.19
N MET A 13 -9.57 5.71 2.22
CA MET A 13 -10.64 6.51 2.84
C MET A 13 -11.12 7.67 1.96
N GLY A 14 -10.31 8.17 1.06
CA GLY A 14 -10.74 9.21 0.14
C GLY A 14 -9.70 10.29 -0.20
N ASP A 15 -8.46 10.14 0.27
CA ASP A 15 -7.37 11.08 -0.01
C ASP A 15 -7.05 11.24 -1.53
N ASN A 16 -7.50 10.31 -2.35
CA ASN A 16 -7.36 10.37 -3.81
C ASN A 16 -8.66 10.74 -4.54
N SER A 17 -9.64 11.29 -3.84
CA SER A 17 -10.91 11.67 -4.45
C SER A 17 -10.75 12.93 -5.31
N PRO A 18 -11.13 12.90 -6.60
CA PRO A 18 -10.96 14.04 -7.52
C PRO A 18 -11.71 15.31 -7.07
N GLU A 19 -12.74 15.18 -6.25
CA GLU A 19 -13.50 16.31 -5.70
C GLU A 19 -12.65 17.23 -4.81
N PHE A 20 -11.49 16.76 -4.30
CA PHE A 20 -10.56 17.52 -3.47
C PHE A 20 -9.33 18.03 -4.24
N ASP A 21 -9.22 17.80 -5.54
CA ASP A 21 -8.03 18.14 -6.33
C ASP A 21 -7.65 19.63 -6.25
N GLU A 22 -8.64 20.53 -6.25
CA GLU A 22 -8.37 21.97 -6.15
C GLU A 22 -7.86 22.36 -4.78
N GLN A 23 -8.41 21.77 -3.71
CA GLN A 23 -7.98 22.02 -2.33
C GLN A 23 -6.55 21.49 -2.11
N TYR A 24 -6.21 20.32 -2.66
CA TYR A 24 -4.83 19.81 -2.61
C TYR A 24 -3.84 20.72 -3.34
N ARG A 25 -4.20 21.22 -4.52
CA ARG A 25 -3.36 22.18 -5.26
C ARG A 25 -3.15 23.48 -4.49
N ALA A 26 -4.17 23.97 -3.81
CA ALA A 26 -4.09 25.20 -3.02
C ALA A 26 -3.08 25.11 -1.87
N ILE A 27 -2.82 23.91 -1.34
CA ILE A 27 -1.81 23.66 -0.30
C ILE A 27 -0.49 23.11 -0.86
N GLY A 28 -0.30 23.14 -2.20
CA GLY A 28 0.93 22.72 -2.86
C GLY A 28 1.11 21.21 -3.01
N SER A 29 0.01 20.46 -2.98
CA SER A 29 0.01 19.00 -3.10
C SER A 29 -0.91 18.50 -4.23
N ALA A 30 -1.15 17.21 -4.26
CA ALA A 30 -2.13 16.56 -5.14
C ALA A 30 -2.81 15.41 -4.39
N SER A 31 -3.99 15.00 -4.85
CA SER A 31 -4.71 13.85 -4.32
C SER A 31 -3.81 12.61 -4.29
N GLY A 32 -3.79 11.90 -3.18
CA GLY A 32 -2.94 10.71 -2.98
C GLY A 32 -1.46 10.97 -2.76
N TYR A 33 -1.02 12.23 -2.74
CA TYR A 33 0.37 12.65 -2.54
C TYR A 33 0.57 13.54 -1.32
N TYR A 34 -0.48 13.84 -0.57
CA TYR A 34 -0.38 14.64 0.64
C TYR A 34 0.35 13.85 1.73
N ASP A 35 1.44 14.41 2.25
CA ASP A 35 2.31 13.78 3.25
C ASP A 35 2.64 14.69 4.45
N ASP A 36 2.14 15.93 4.45
CA ASP A 36 2.31 16.88 5.56
C ASP A 36 1.19 16.73 6.61
N TRP A 37 1.11 15.55 7.20
CA TRP A 37 0.09 15.20 8.20
C TRP A 37 0.19 16.08 9.47
N GLN A 38 1.35 16.66 9.74
CA GLN A 38 1.58 17.49 10.92
C GLN A 38 0.99 18.90 10.76
N ALA A 39 0.87 19.37 9.52
CA ALA A 39 0.26 20.67 9.25
C ALA A 39 -1.25 20.71 9.52
N GLY A 40 -1.91 19.55 9.60
CA GLY A 40 -3.34 19.43 9.90
C GLY A 40 -4.27 20.03 8.85
N ARG A 41 -3.78 20.27 7.62
CA ARG A 41 -4.49 20.95 6.52
C ARG A 41 -5.07 19.98 5.48
N ASP A 42 -5.29 18.74 5.86
CA ASP A 42 -5.82 17.72 4.96
C ASP A 42 -7.24 18.08 4.48
N PRO A 43 -7.45 18.33 3.17
CA PRO A 43 -8.76 18.71 2.63
C PRO A 43 -9.85 17.67 2.84
N VAL A 44 -9.51 16.40 2.96
CA VAL A 44 -10.44 15.29 3.20
C VAL A 44 -10.89 15.23 4.66
N GLY A 45 -10.12 15.85 5.58
CA GLY A 45 -10.44 15.88 7.00
C GLY A 45 -9.98 14.67 7.80
N ILE A 46 -9.03 13.88 7.27
CA ILE A 46 -8.55 12.66 7.96
C ILE A 46 -7.54 12.99 9.05
N SER A 47 -6.57 13.87 8.75
CA SER A 47 -5.45 14.20 9.66
C SER A 47 -5.46 15.67 10.05
N THR A 48 -6.58 16.15 10.57
CA THR A 48 -6.76 17.54 10.96
C THR A 48 -7.31 17.66 12.38
N GLN A 49 -7.07 18.83 13.01
CA GLN A 49 -7.72 19.24 14.25
C GLN A 49 -8.65 20.43 14.03
N GLU A 50 -8.83 20.85 12.78
CA GLU A 50 -9.76 21.91 12.42
C GLU A 50 -11.16 21.33 12.23
N ASP A 51 -12.13 21.84 13.01
CA ASP A 51 -13.50 21.32 13.01
C ASP A 51 -14.13 21.33 11.61
N GLU A 52 -13.95 22.42 10.86
CA GLU A 52 -14.49 22.57 9.50
C GLU A 52 -13.94 21.52 8.51
N LEU A 53 -12.70 21.09 8.69
CA LEU A 53 -12.10 20.03 7.86
C LEU A 53 -12.53 18.65 8.37
N ALA A 54 -12.54 18.44 9.68
CA ALA A 54 -12.91 17.16 10.30
C ALA A 54 -14.36 16.75 9.98
N GLU A 55 -15.27 17.72 9.89
CA GLU A 55 -16.69 17.50 9.54
C GLU A 55 -16.88 16.98 8.10
N LYS A 56 -15.89 17.14 7.21
CA LYS A 56 -15.97 16.63 5.83
C LYS A 56 -15.84 15.10 5.76
N LEU A 57 -15.22 14.49 6.76
CA LEU A 57 -15.04 13.04 6.80
C LEU A 57 -16.30 12.35 7.33
N ASP A 58 -16.97 11.56 6.48
CA ASP A 58 -17.99 10.61 6.93
C ASP A 58 -17.31 9.29 7.34
N PRO A 59 -17.23 8.97 8.64
CA PRO A 59 -16.53 7.76 9.10
C PRO A 59 -17.16 6.46 8.60
N VAL A 60 -18.48 6.47 8.35
CA VAL A 60 -19.20 5.27 7.87
C VAL A 60 -18.84 4.99 6.42
N VAL A 61 -18.85 6.03 5.59
CA VAL A 61 -18.48 5.93 4.17
C VAL A 61 -17.01 5.59 4.04
N ALA A 62 -16.12 6.30 4.75
CA ALA A 62 -14.70 6.06 4.75
C ALA A 62 -14.35 4.64 5.24
N GLY A 63 -15.00 4.17 6.30
CA GLY A 63 -14.83 2.81 6.81
C GLY A 63 -15.22 1.73 5.79
N ARG A 64 -16.29 1.94 5.01
CA ARG A 64 -16.66 1.02 3.91
C ARG A 64 -15.62 0.99 2.79
N LYS A 65 -15.07 2.16 2.43
CA LYS A 65 -13.99 2.26 1.42
C LYS A 65 -12.75 1.45 1.87
N VAL A 66 -12.31 1.63 3.11
CA VAL A 66 -11.17 0.88 3.69
C VAL A 66 -11.48 -0.62 3.72
N ALA A 67 -12.67 -1.03 4.15
CA ALA A 67 -13.05 -2.43 4.18
C ALA A 67 -13.03 -3.07 2.78
N ASN A 68 -13.49 -2.35 1.77
CA ASN A 68 -13.44 -2.81 0.38
C ASN A 68 -11.98 -2.94 -0.11
N TYR A 69 -11.15 -1.95 0.17
CA TYR A 69 -9.73 -1.97 -0.18
C TYR A 69 -9.01 -3.18 0.43
N LEU A 70 -9.18 -3.41 1.74
CA LEU A 70 -8.56 -4.54 2.43
C LEU A 70 -9.08 -5.88 1.91
N ARG A 71 -10.37 -5.97 1.55
CA ARG A 71 -10.94 -7.19 0.95
C ARG A 71 -10.33 -7.48 -0.41
N VAL A 72 -10.20 -6.48 -1.28
CA VAL A 72 -9.58 -6.63 -2.61
C VAL A 72 -8.13 -7.04 -2.47
N LEU A 73 -7.36 -6.36 -1.63
CA LEU A 73 -5.95 -6.69 -1.36
C LEU A 73 -5.79 -8.14 -0.86
N THR A 74 -6.70 -8.58 0.02
CA THR A 74 -6.70 -9.97 0.51
C THR A 74 -7.00 -10.97 -0.61
N LEU A 75 -7.96 -10.66 -1.48
CA LEU A 75 -8.29 -11.51 -2.62
C LEU A 75 -7.14 -11.61 -3.62
N GLU A 76 -6.43 -10.52 -3.88
CA GLU A 76 -5.24 -10.53 -4.73
C GLU A 76 -4.14 -11.41 -4.13
N ALA A 77 -3.84 -11.26 -2.83
CA ALA A 77 -2.87 -12.10 -2.14
C ALA A 77 -3.26 -13.60 -2.19
N GLN A 78 -4.54 -13.92 -2.01
CA GLN A 78 -5.04 -15.28 -2.13
C GLN A 78 -4.91 -15.82 -3.57
N THR A 79 -5.12 -14.98 -4.56
CA THR A 79 -4.98 -15.36 -5.97
C THR A 79 -3.53 -15.71 -6.30
N LEU A 80 -2.57 -14.89 -5.81
CA LEU A 80 -1.14 -15.18 -5.94
C LEU A 80 -0.75 -16.49 -5.23
N ALA A 81 -1.24 -16.70 -4.00
CA ALA A 81 -0.98 -17.96 -3.29
C ALA A 81 -1.49 -19.19 -4.08
N ARG A 82 -2.70 -19.10 -4.66
CA ARG A 82 -3.24 -20.18 -5.52
C ARG A 82 -2.43 -20.39 -6.78
N ALA A 83 -1.91 -19.31 -7.39
CA ALA A 83 -1.02 -19.41 -8.56
C ALA A 83 0.28 -20.16 -8.22
N CYS A 84 0.76 -20.04 -6.98
CA CYS A 84 1.90 -20.82 -6.45
C CYS A 84 1.50 -22.23 -5.98
N GLY A 85 0.26 -22.66 -6.20
CA GLY A 85 -0.24 -23.98 -5.77
C GLY A 85 -0.51 -24.08 -4.26
N LYS A 86 -0.58 -22.96 -3.55
CA LYS A 86 -0.79 -22.93 -2.10
C LYS A 86 -2.28 -22.77 -1.77
N SER A 87 -2.74 -23.47 -0.75
CA SER A 87 -4.14 -23.40 -0.27
C SER A 87 -4.41 -22.19 0.62
N HIS A 88 -3.36 -21.55 1.16
CA HIS A 88 -3.46 -20.41 2.07
C HIS A 88 -2.25 -19.48 1.91
N VAL A 89 -2.45 -18.15 2.13
CA VAL A 89 -1.39 -17.14 2.03
C VAL A 89 -0.24 -17.40 3.00
N HIS A 90 -0.54 -17.94 4.19
CA HIS A 90 0.50 -18.29 5.19
C HIS A 90 1.37 -19.49 4.79
N ASN A 91 1.02 -20.19 3.72
CA ASN A 91 1.81 -21.29 3.18
C ASN A 91 2.77 -20.84 2.08
N LEU A 92 2.81 -19.54 1.77
CA LEU A 92 3.81 -18.97 0.87
C LEU A 92 5.18 -19.03 1.53
N GLU A 93 6.15 -19.48 0.77
CA GLU A 93 7.53 -19.69 1.18
C GLU A 93 8.49 -18.94 0.25
N PRO A 94 9.74 -18.66 0.65
CA PRO A 94 10.73 -18.02 -0.23
C PRO A 94 10.92 -18.75 -1.55
N GLU A 95 10.73 -20.07 -1.58
CA GLU A 95 10.81 -20.92 -2.76
C GLU A 95 9.72 -20.65 -3.81
N ASP A 96 8.63 -20.00 -3.41
CA ASP A 96 7.56 -19.58 -4.33
C ASP A 96 7.90 -18.27 -5.08
N LEU A 97 9.04 -17.66 -4.76
CA LEU A 97 9.47 -16.38 -5.28
C LEU A 97 10.71 -16.54 -6.17
N VAL A 98 10.73 -15.76 -7.24
CA VAL A 98 11.92 -15.49 -8.04
C VAL A 98 12.06 -13.99 -8.28
N ALA A 99 13.28 -13.49 -8.33
CA ALA A 99 13.54 -12.09 -8.61
C ALA A 99 13.72 -11.85 -10.11
N LEU A 100 13.23 -10.73 -10.61
CA LEU A 100 13.40 -10.35 -12.02
C LEU A 100 14.69 -9.59 -12.30
N THR A 101 15.35 -9.07 -11.25
CA THR A 101 16.64 -8.36 -11.36
C THR A 101 17.65 -8.92 -10.36
N VAL A 102 18.93 -8.72 -10.66
CA VAL A 102 20.03 -9.17 -9.79
C VAL A 102 19.97 -8.46 -8.43
N GLU A 103 19.66 -7.17 -8.42
CA GLU A 103 19.54 -6.37 -7.20
C GLU A 103 18.40 -6.89 -6.31
N ALA A 104 17.24 -7.17 -6.90
CA ALA A 104 16.12 -7.74 -6.18
C ALA A 104 16.44 -9.14 -5.64
N ALA A 105 17.13 -9.98 -6.42
CA ALA A 105 17.58 -11.30 -5.98
C ALA A 105 18.52 -11.21 -4.77
N ALA A 106 19.49 -10.29 -4.82
CA ALA A 106 20.43 -10.06 -3.73
C ALA A 106 19.74 -9.54 -2.45
N MET A 107 18.80 -8.59 -2.62
CA MET A 107 18.09 -7.97 -1.49
C MET A 107 17.08 -8.91 -0.83
N ALA A 108 16.40 -9.74 -1.61
CA ALA A 108 15.36 -10.64 -1.13
C ALA A 108 15.91 -12.04 -0.75
N GLY A 109 17.11 -12.40 -1.18
CA GLY A 109 17.69 -13.73 -0.95
C GLY A 109 16.94 -14.84 -1.69
N VAL A 110 16.38 -14.55 -2.86
CA VAL A 110 15.64 -15.50 -3.70
C VAL A 110 16.33 -15.67 -5.06
N PRO A 111 16.11 -16.79 -5.78
CA PRO A 111 16.75 -17.02 -7.06
C PRO A 111 16.41 -15.96 -8.11
N LEU A 112 17.37 -15.64 -8.97
CA LEU A 112 17.11 -14.88 -10.19
C LEU A 112 16.28 -15.73 -11.16
N ALA A 113 15.23 -15.14 -11.73
CA ALA A 113 14.30 -15.82 -12.63
C ALA A 113 15.02 -16.58 -13.75
N GLY A 114 14.62 -17.83 -13.97
CA GLY A 114 15.26 -18.72 -14.95
C GLY A 114 16.57 -19.36 -14.49
N THR A 115 16.98 -19.16 -13.24
CA THR A 115 18.20 -19.76 -12.65
C THR A 115 17.93 -20.24 -11.23
N ASN A 116 18.90 -21.00 -10.66
CA ASN A 116 18.96 -21.31 -9.23
C ASN A 116 19.96 -20.41 -8.48
N TRP A 117 20.45 -19.37 -9.13
CA TRP A 117 21.47 -18.51 -8.57
C TRP A 117 20.88 -17.44 -7.66
N ILE A 118 21.41 -17.37 -6.45
CA ILE A 118 21.10 -16.32 -5.47
C ILE A 118 22.38 -15.50 -5.29
N PRO A 119 22.40 -14.21 -5.68
CA PRO A 119 23.59 -13.37 -5.55
C PRO A 119 24.04 -13.27 -4.09
N GLY A 120 25.32 -13.52 -3.83
CA GLY A 120 25.91 -13.48 -2.49
C GLY A 120 25.65 -14.71 -1.63
N ALA A 121 24.92 -15.71 -2.09
CA ALA A 121 24.84 -17.01 -1.44
C ALA A 121 26.02 -17.87 -1.90
N GLU A 122 26.74 -18.49 -0.95
CA GLU A 122 27.73 -19.51 -1.27
C GLU A 122 27.02 -20.70 -1.94
N ALA A 123 27.66 -21.25 -2.97
CA ALA A 123 27.18 -22.47 -3.60
C ALA A 123 27.21 -23.60 -2.55
N ARG A 124 26.04 -24.08 -2.16
CA ARG A 124 25.88 -25.23 -1.28
C ARG A 124 25.96 -26.52 -2.07
#